data_6ee0d856e16d07eb00c66dcde6303c53
#
_entry.id   6ee0d856e16d07eb00c66dcde6303c53
#
_cell.length_a   1.000
_cell.length_b   1.000
_cell.length_c   1.000
_cell.angle_alpha   90.00
_cell.angle_beta   90.00
_cell.angle_gamma   90.00
#
_symmetry.space_group_name_H-M   'P 1'
#
loop_
_entity.id
_entity.type
_entity.pdbx_description
1 polymer ?
#
loop_
_entity_poly.entity_id
_entity_poly.type
_entity_poly.pdbx_seq_one_letter_code
_entity_poly.pdbx_strand_id
1 'polypeptide(L)'
;MEYIKKLEKLRDYVKNLKRVLVAFSGGVDSTFLAKVAYEELGEDMLAVTISTPLHPKREIEESKKLAKVLGFPHLVVRYEEVLEIEEFKSNPLNRCYVCKKNLFSKLKDIAEERGFYYIVEGTNADDINDFRPGRKALKELGILSPLLDCGITKEEIRLFSKEMDLPTWNKPSYACLASRIPYGEEITYEKLSMVEKAEESLKSLGFDGFRVRYHGDVARIELRKEDMERVFEEDIRKKIVESVKEAGFKYVTLDLEGYRTGSLNPKRRGVEDV
;
A
#
# COMPACT_ATOMS: atom_id res chain seq x y z
N MET A 1 10.33 15.60 -23.48
CA MET A 1 11.81 15.78 -23.31
C MET A 1 12.23 15.94 -21.85
N GLU A 2 11.50 16.68 -21.01
CA GLU A 2 11.85 16.85 -19.60
C GLU A 2 11.71 15.57 -18.76
N TYR A 3 10.62 14.82 -18.93
CA TYR A 3 10.37 13.57 -18.21
C TYR A 3 11.43 12.49 -18.51
N ILE A 4 11.94 12.42 -19.76
CA ILE A 4 13.00 11.47 -20.13
C ILE A 4 14.28 11.75 -19.33
N LYS A 5 14.64 13.03 -19.15
CA LYS A 5 15.79 13.40 -18.31
C LYS A 5 15.63 12.97 -16.84
N LYS A 6 14.40 12.96 -16.32
CA LYS A 6 14.14 12.45 -14.97
C LYS A 6 14.35 10.94 -14.87
N LEU A 7 13.98 10.19 -15.91
CA LEU A 7 14.25 8.75 -15.97
C LEU A 7 15.75 8.47 -16.06
N GLU A 8 16.48 9.19 -16.89
CA GLU A 8 17.93 9.08 -16.98
C GLU A 8 18.60 9.40 -15.62
N LYS A 9 18.15 10.49 -14.97
CA LYS A 9 18.62 10.84 -13.62
C LYS A 9 18.33 9.73 -12.60
N LEU A 10 17.16 9.08 -12.68
CA LEU A 10 16.82 7.96 -11.81
C LEU A 10 17.74 6.75 -12.06
N ARG A 11 18.01 6.43 -13.32
CA ARG A 11 18.92 5.34 -13.69
C ARG A 11 20.32 5.60 -13.15
N ASP A 12 20.86 6.80 -13.37
CA ASP A 12 22.18 7.19 -12.85
C ASP A 12 22.20 7.17 -11.30
N TYR A 13 21.12 7.65 -10.66
CA TYR A 13 20.99 7.61 -9.20
C TYR A 13 21.11 6.16 -8.69
N VAL A 14 20.31 5.26 -9.23
CA VAL A 14 20.30 3.85 -8.83
C VAL A 14 21.62 3.17 -9.11
N LYS A 15 22.19 3.39 -10.30
CA LYS A 15 23.49 2.83 -10.72
C LYS A 15 24.62 3.22 -9.76
N ASN A 16 24.60 4.46 -9.26
CA ASN A 16 25.62 4.95 -8.32
C ASN A 16 25.52 4.30 -6.93
N LEU A 17 24.37 3.75 -6.56
CA LEU A 17 24.20 2.98 -5.31
C LEU A 17 24.89 1.61 -5.37
N LYS A 18 25.17 1.08 -6.56
CA LYS A 18 25.85 -0.20 -6.85
C LYS A 18 25.12 -1.43 -6.37
N ARG A 19 24.63 -1.45 -5.12
CA ARG A 19 23.91 -2.58 -4.54
C ARG A 19 22.79 -2.09 -3.63
N VAL A 20 21.54 -2.48 -3.92
CA VAL A 20 20.36 -1.92 -3.25
C VAL A 20 19.32 -2.98 -2.85
N LEU A 21 18.69 -2.77 -1.70
CA LEU A 21 17.45 -3.44 -1.31
C LEU A 21 16.27 -2.51 -1.65
N VAL A 22 15.32 -2.99 -2.44
CA VAL A 22 14.10 -2.26 -2.80
C VAL A 22 12.95 -2.72 -1.91
N ALA A 23 12.36 -1.80 -1.13
CA ALA A 23 11.12 -2.06 -0.39
C ALA A 23 9.98 -2.21 -1.39
N PHE A 24 9.55 -3.45 -1.63
CA PHE A 24 8.67 -3.83 -2.72
C PHE A 24 7.27 -4.21 -2.23
N SER A 25 6.27 -3.45 -2.62
CA SER A 25 4.85 -3.72 -2.27
C SER A 25 4.03 -4.29 -3.43
N GLY A 26 4.58 -4.40 -4.64
CA GLY A 26 3.83 -4.75 -5.84
C GLY A 26 2.84 -3.67 -6.31
N GLY A 27 2.93 -2.46 -5.76
CA GLY A 27 2.23 -1.27 -6.25
C GLY A 27 2.96 -0.62 -7.43
N VAL A 28 2.34 0.36 -8.07
CA VAL A 28 2.87 1.03 -9.28
C VAL A 28 4.29 1.55 -9.05
N ASP A 29 4.49 2.35 -7.98
CA ASP A 29 5.74 3.05 -7.71
C ASP A 29 6.89 2.10 -7.39
N SER A 30 6.64 1.15 -6.47
CA SER A 30 7.66 0.17 -6.06
C SER A 30 8.00 -0.80 -7.19
N THR A 31 7.05 -1.11 -8.08
CA THR A 31 7.31 -1.98 -9.25
C THR A 31 8.16 -1.25 -10.28
N PHE A 32 7.83 0.00 -10.58
CA PHE A 32 8.64 0.82 -11.48
C PHE A 32 10.07 1.00 -10.95
N LEU A 33 10.21 1.36 -9.67
CA LEU A 33 11.53 1.50 -9.05
C LEU A 33 12.32 0.19 -9.07
N ALA A 34 11.68 -0.96 -8.72
CA ALA A 34 12.32 -2.27 -8.73
C ALA A 34 12.77 -2.67 -10.14
N LYS A 35 11.94 -2.39 -11.16
CA LYS A 35 12.30 -2.67 -12.57
C LYS A 35 13.48 -1.84 -13.03
N VAL A 36 13.51 -0.54 -12.76
CA VAL A 36 14.66 0.32 -13.07
C VAL A 36 15.91 -0.14 -12.32
N ALA A 37 15.78 -0.48 -11.04
CA ALA A 37 16.90 -0.97 -10.24
C ALA A 37 17.46 -2.29 -10.80
N TYR A 38 16.60 -3.20 -11.23
CA TYR A 38 17.02 -4.47 -11.83
C TYR A 38 17.70 -4.28 -13.20
N GLU A 39 17.21 -3.36 -14.02
CA GLU A 39 17.84 -3.05 -15.31
C GLU A 39 19.26 -2.47 -15.15
N GLU A 40 19.49 -1.67 -14.11
CA GLU A 40 20.80 -1.03 -13.88
C GLU A 40 21.78 -1.91 -13.08
N LEU A 41 21.29 -2.77 -12.18
CA LEU A 41 22.12 -3.46 -11.19
C LEU A 41 22.07 -5.00 -11.30
N GLY A 42 21.10 -5.55 -12.04
CA GLY A 42 20.94 -7.02 -12.14
C GLY A 42 20.81 -7.68 -10.76
N GLU A 43 21.66 -8.65 -10.47
CA GLU A 43 21.66 -9.43 -9.22
C GLU A 43 22.13 -8.63 -7.99
N ASP A 44 22.66 -7.44 -8.15
CA ASP A 44 22.98 -6.52 -7.06
C ASP A 44 21.76 -5.71 -6.57
N MET A 45 20.56 -6.04 -7.07
CA MET A 45 19.29 -5.57 -6.57
C MET A 45 18.52 -6.73 -5.93
N LEU A 46 17.91 -6.49 -4.76
CA LEU A 46 16.97 -7.42 -4.11
C LEU A 46 15.69 -6.69 -3.77
N ALA A 47 14.57 -7.12 -4.35
CA ALA A 47 13.25 -6.68 -3.93
C ALA A 47 12.82 -7.43 -2.65
N VAL A 48 12.36 -6.71 -1.63
CA VAL A 48 11.89 -7.33 -0.39
C VAL A 48 10.48 -6.86 -0.06
N THR A 49 9.57 -7.81 0.09
CA THR A 49 8.21 -7.57 0.57
C THR A 49 8.09 -8.03 2.02
N ILE A 50 7.73 -7.13 2.94
CA ILE A 50 7.37 -7.52 4.29
C ILE A 50 5.88 -7.86 4.33
N SER A 51 5.58 -9.13 4.58
CA SER A 51 4.24 -9.67 4.76
C SER A 51 3.80 -9.50 6.20
N THR A 52 2.76 -8.71 6.43
CA THR A 52 2.17 -8.48 7.76
C THR A 52 0.66 -8.71 7.70
N PRO A 53 -0.02 -8.88 8.85
CA PRO A 53 -1.48 -8.92 8.92
C PRO A 53 -2.17 -7.63 8.42
N LEU A 54 -1.41 -6.55 8.19
CA LEU A 54 -1.92 -5.27 7.69
C LEU A 54 -2.15 -5.27 6.18
N HIS A 55 -1.60 -6.24 5.46
CA HIS A 55 -1.70 -6.36 4.01
C HIS A 55 -2.61 -7.52 3.63
N PRO A 56 -3.55 -7.33 2.70
CA PRO A 56 -4.32 -8.44 2.16
C PRO A 56 -3.41 -9.55 1.62
N LYS A 57 -3.73 -10.80 1.93
CA LYS A 57 -2.93 -11.96 1.46
C LYS A 57 -2.77 -11.99 -0.05
N ARG A 58 -3.80 -11.56 -0.79
CA ARG A 58 -3.74 -11.46 -2.25
C ARG A 58 -2.64 -10.52 -2.73
N GLU A 59 -2.39 -9.39 -2.05
CA GLU A 59 -1.35 -8.43 -2.45
C GLU A 59 0.05 -9.05 -2.33
N ILE A 60 0.26 -9.88 -1.30
CA ILE A 60 1.51 -10.62 -1.14
C ILE A 60 1.70 -11.64 -2.25
N GLU A 61 0.64 -12.39 -2.61
CA GLU A 61 0.71 -13.35 -3.72
C GLU A 61 0.86 -12.65 -5.08
N GLU A 62 0.22 -11.50 -5.28
CA GLU A 62 0.42 -10.67 -6.47
C GLU A 62 1.87 -10.17 -6.56
N SER A 63 2.49 -9.73 -5.47
CA SER A 63 3.88 -9.28 -5.46
C SER A 63 4.85 -10.40 -5.86
N LYS A 64 4.65 -11.63 -5.36
CA LYS A 64 5.44 -12.80 -5.76
C LYS A 64 5.33 -13.11 -7.25
N LYS A 65 4.08 -13.13 -7.76
CA LYS A 65 3.82 -13.39 -9.19
C LYS A 65 4.45 -12.31 -10.05
N LEU A 66 4.32 -11.05 -9.64
CA LEU A 66 4.87 -9.91 -10.38
C LEU A 66 6.39 -9.95 -10.45
N ALA A 67 7.07 -10.20 -9.33
CA ALA A 67 8.52 -10.33 -9.31
C ALA A 67 9.01 -11.49 -10.22
N LYS A 68 8.30 -12.62 -10.21
CA LYS A 68 8.59 -13.75 -11.08
C LYS A 68 8.43 -13.40 -12.57
N VAL A 69 7.35 -12.70 -12.93
CA VAL A 69 7.09 -12.29 -14.32
C VAL A 69 8.12 -11.27 -14.80
N LEU A 70 8.52 -10.33 -13.93
CA LEU A 70 9.51 -9.30 -14.27
C LEU A 70 10.96 -9.77 -14.14
N GLY A 71 11.18 -10.98 -13.58
CA GLY A 71 12.45 -11.69 -13.57
C GLY A 71 13.47 -11.18 -12.56
N PHE A 72 13.10 -10.37 -11.57
CA PHE A 72 14.04 -9.86 -10.59
C PHE A 72 14.06 -10.65 -9.25
N PRO A 73 15.21 -10.68 -8.54
CA PRO A 73 15.32 -11.32 -7.24
C PRO A 73 14.32 -10.77 -6.23
N HIS A 74 13.56 -11.66 -5.58
CA HIS A 74 12.52 -11.25 -4.63
C HIS A 74 12.50 -12.12 -3.37
N LEU A 75 12.42 -11.48 -2.23
CA LEU A 75 12.28 -12.11 -0.92
C LEU A 75 10.98 -11.64 -0.25
N VAL A 76 10.21 -12.57 0.27
CA VAL A 76 9.07 -12.25 1.15
C VAL A 76 9.41 -12.63 2.58
N VAL A 77 9.35 -11.67 3.48
CA VAL A 77 9.64 -11.83 4.91
C VAL A 77 8.35 -11.66 5.70
N ARG A 78 8.00 -12.63 6.53
CA ARG A 78 6.86 -12.51 7.45
C ARG A 78 7.26 -11.68 8.67
N TYR A 79 6.38 -10.77 9.06
CA TYR A 79 6.53 -9.95 10.24
C TYR A 79 5.16 -9.76 10.90
N GLU A 80 4.77 -10.71 11.73
CA GLU A 80 3.48 -10.74 12.41
C GLU A 80 3.49 -9.88 13.69
N GLU A 81 4.68 -9.68 14.26
CA GLU A 81 4.95 -8.96 15.51
C GLU A 81 4.56 -7.47 15.46
N VAL A 82 4.23 -6.95 14.29
CA VAL A 82 3.71 -5.57 14.14
C VAL A 82 2.45 -5.33 14.99
N LEU A 83 1.65 -6.38 15.25
CA LEU A 83 0.46 -6.32 16.10
C LEU A 83 0.77 -6.46 17.59
N GLU A 84 2.01 -6.79 17.96
CA GLU A 84 2.48 -6.84 19.35
C GLU A 84 3.01 -5.48 19.83
N ILE A 85 3.19 -4.51 18.89
CA ILE A 85 3.66 -3.17 19.23
C ILE A 85 2.50 -2.38 19.83
N GLU A 86 2.49 -2.20 21.15
CA GLU A 86 1.42 -1.54 21.90
C GLU A 86 1.07 -0.13 21.34
N GLU A 87 2.10 0.67 20.98
CA GLU A 87 1.88 1.98 20.39
C GLU A 87 1.12 1.88 19.04
N PHE A 88 1.44 0.89 18.20
CA PHE A 88 0.74 0.68 16.93
C PHE A 88 -0.68 0.13 17.16
N LYS A 89 -0.81 -0.83 18.06
CA LYS A 89 -2.05 -1.52 18.39
C LYS A 89 -3.14 -0.57 18.89
N SER A 90 -2.76 0.47 19.66
CA SER A 90 -3.67 1.52 20.12
C SER A 90 -4.22 2.41 18.99
N ASN A 91 -3.76 2.22 17.76
CA ASN A 91 -4.22 2.91 16.56
C ASN A 91 -4.17 4.45 16.64
N PRO A 92 -3.02 5.04 16.98
CA PRO A 92 -2.89 6.48 17.12
C PRO A 92 -2.87 7.20 15.76
N LEU A 93 -3.01 8.51 15.77
CA LEU A 93 -2.96 9.33 14.54
C LEU A 93 -1.63 9.18 13.79
N ASN A 94 -0.54 8.91 14.50
CA ASN A 94 0.79 8.67 13.93
C ASN A 94 1.06 7.18 13.63
N ARG A 95 0.03 6.29 13.62
CA ARG A 95 0.20 4.85 13.40
C ARG A 95 1.08 4.51 12.19
N CYS A 96 1.00 5.31 11.10
CA CYS A 96 1.82 5.10 9.92
C CYS A 96 3.30 5.35 10.16
N TYR A 97 3.65 6.28 11.06
CA TYR A 97 5.02 6.49 11.51
C TYR A 97 5.52 5.28 12.30
N VAL A 98 4.75 4.85 13.31
CA VAL A 98 5.10 3.69 14.15
C VAL A 98 5.28 2.43 13.29
N CYS A 99 4.32 2.15 12.41
CA CYS A 99 4.38 1.01 11.50
C CYS A 99 5.62 1.06 10.61
N LYS A 100 5.82 2.16 9.86
CA LYS A 100 6.97 2.29 8.96
C LYS A 100 8.30 2.21 9.70
N LYS A 101 8.41 2.82 10.88
CA LYS A 101 9.63 2.74 11.68
C LYS A 101 10.02 1.30 11.97
N ASN A 102 9.07 0.48 12.41
CA ASN A 102 9.32 -0.93 12.72
C ASN A 102 9.58 -1.78 11.45
N LEU A 103 8.76 -1.62 10.40
CA LEU A 103 8.95 -2.37 9.15
C LEU A 103 10.30 -2.06 8.49
N PHE A 104 10.69 -0.79 8.42
CA PHE A 104 11.96 -0.41 7.82
C PHE A 104 13.16 -0.69 8.70
N SER A 105 13.01 -0.74 10.04
CA SER A 105 14.07 -1.29 10.92
C SER A 105 14.31 -2.76 10.58
N LYS A 106 13.24 -3.56 10.41
CA LYS A 106 13.38 -4.96 9.99
C LYS A 106 14.03 -5.11 8.62
N LEU A 107 13.71 -4.20 7.66
CA LEU A 107 14.40 -4.18 6.35
C LEU A 107 15.89 -3.85 6.50
N LYS A 108 16.27 -3.00 7.45
CA LYS A 108 17.70 -2.69 7.73
C LYS A 108 18.44 -3.91 8.23
N ASP A 109 17.85 -4.68 9.16
CA ASP A 109 18.45 -5.91 9.64
C ASP A 109 18.71 -6.88 8.48
N ILE A 110 17.71 -7.06 7.60
CA ILE A 110 17.83 -7.92 6.41
C ILE A 110 18.88 -7.40 5.43
N ALA A 111 18.94 -6.08 5.23
CA ALA A 111 19.93 -5.46 4.37
C ALA A 111 21.35 -5.70 4.89
N GLU A 112 21.58 -5.49 6.17
CA GLU A 112 22.86 -5.72 6.82
C GLU A 112 23.30 -7.19 6.75
N GLU A 113 22.42 -8.13 7.11
CA GLU A 113 22.69 -9.58 7.01
C GLU A 113 23.07 -10.04 5.61
N ARG A 114 22.55 -9.35 4.56
CA ARG A 114 22.77 -9.71 3.16
C ARG A 114 23.77 -8.82 2.44
N GLY A 115 24.40 -7.88 3.14
CA GLY A 115 25.42 -6.98 2.59
C GLY A 115 24.89 -5.93 1.63
N PHE A 116 23.65 -5.46 1.84
CA PHE A 116 23.08 -4.30 1.15
C PHE A 116 23.27 -3.04 2.02
N TYR A 117 23.88 -2.01 1.45
CA TYR A 117 24.15 -0.75 2.17
C TYR A 117 23.03 0.27 2.06
N TYR A 118 22.24 0.16 1.01
CA TYR A 118 21.17 1.11 0.72
C TYR A 118 19.82 0.41 0.62
N ILE A 119 18.81 1.03 1.22
CA ILE A 119 17.41 0.64 1.07
C ILE A 119 16.70 1.79 0.36
N VAL A 120 16.00 1.45 -0.72
CA VAL A 120 15.21 2.41 -1.49
C VAL A 120 13.73 2.07 -1.44
N GLU A 121 12.85 3.08 -1.51
CA GLU A 121 11.40 2.90 -1.49
C GLU A 121 10.70 3.84 -2.48
N GLY A 122 9.42 3.56 -2.77
CA GLY A 122 8.69 4.15 -3.89
C GLY A 122 7.94 5.46 -3.59
N THR A 123 8.33 6.26 -2.59
CA THR A 123 7.75 7.61 -2.42
C THR A 123 8.09 8.47 -3.64
N ASN A 124 7.08 9.13 -4.22
CA ASN A 124 7.20 9.96 -5.41
C ASN A 124 7.00 11.46 -5.12
N ALA A 125 7.12 12.31 -6.15
CA ALA A 125 7.08 13.77 -5.99
C ALA A 125 5.73 14.29 -5.48
N ASP A 126 4.60 13.64 -5.82
CA ASP A 126 3.26 14.09 -5.40
C ASP A 126 3.01 13.83 -3.91
N ASP A 127 3.75 12.88 -3.31
CA ASP A 127 3.64 12.53 -1.90
C ASP A 127 4.14 13.63 -0.93
N ILE A 128 4.78 14.69 -1.46
CA ILE A 128 5.30 15.81 -0.65
C ILE A 128 4.16 16.59 0.02
N ASN A 129 3.07 16.78 -0.71
CA ASN A 129 1.95 17.63 -0.30
C ASN A 129 0.94 16.89 0.59
N ASP A 130 1.09 15.57 0.74
CA ASP A 130 0.20 14.75 1.54
C ASP A 130 0.66 14.63 3.00
N PHE A 131 -0.30 14.54 3.93
CA PHE A 131 0.00 14.27 5.33
C PHE A 131 0.43 12.81 5.50
N ARG A 132 1.73 12.57 5.43
CA ARG A 132 2.31 11.23 5.55
C ARG A 132 3.31 11.14 6.70
N PRO A 133 2.84 10.92 7.93
CA PRO A 133 3.72 10.81 9.11
C PRO A 133 4.78 9.71 8.95
N GLY A 134 4.53 8.68 8.13
CA GLY A 134 5.50 7.64 7.83
C GLY A 134 6.77 8.12 7.12
N ARG A 135 6.78 9.26 6.42
CA ARG A 135 7.99 9.81 5.80
C ARG A 135 9.05 10.23 6.82
N LYS A 136 8.62 10.66 8.00
CA LYS A 136 9.55 10.98 9.10
C LYS A 136 10.36 9.75 9.49
N ALA A 137 9.72 8.59 9.61
CA ALA A 137 10.39 7.34 9.93
C ALA A 137 11.44 6.95 8.87
N LEU A 138 11.11 7.11 7.57
CA LEU A 138 12.05 6.81 6.48
C LEU A 138 13.30 7.68 6.56
N LYS A 139 13.11 8.99 6.78
CA LYS A 139 14.23 9.93 6.92
C LYS A 139 15.11 9.61 8.13
N GLU A 140 14.51 9.31 9.28
CA GLU A 140 15.23 8.93 10.51
C GLU A 140 16.08 7.66 10.33
N LEU A 141 15.59 6.71 9.51
CA LEU A 141 16.26 5.45 9.24
C LEU A 141 17.25 5.51 8.06
N GLY A 142 17.37 6.65 7.39
CA GLY A 142 18.26 6.81 6.24
C GLY A 142 17.80 6.05 4.99
N ILE A 143 16.48 5.83 4.86
CA ILE A 143 15.89 5.19 3.69
C ILE A 143 15.81 6.20 2.54
N LEU A 144 16.24 5.80 1.36
CA LEU A 144 16.30 6.65 0.18
C LEU A 144 14.98 6.59 -0.61
N SER A 145 14.59 7.71 -1.19
CA SER A 145 13.38 7.84 -2.02
C SER A 145 13.74 8.35 -3.43
N PRO A 146 14.37 7.52 -4.29
CA PRO A 146 14.91 7.95 -5.57
C PRO A 146 13.90 8.61 -6.50
N LEU A 147 12.64 8.16 -6.50
CA LEU A 147 11.58 8.76 -7.32
C LEU A 147 11.31 10.21 -6.89
N LEU A 148 11.25 10.44 -5.58
CA LEU A 148 11.08 11.77 -4.99
C LEU A 148 12.30 12.66 -5.28
N ASP A 149 13.50 12.14 -5.07
CA ASP A 149 14.76 12.89 -5.24
C ASP A 149 15.01 13.27 -6.72
N CYS A 150 14.47 12.49 -7.64
CA CYS A 150 14.46 12.77 -9.07
C CYS A 150 13.27 13.63 -9.53
N GLY A 151 12.34 13.96 -8.64
CA GLY A 151 11.16 14.78 -8.94
C GLY A 151 10.16 14.07 -9.87
N ILE A 152 10.07 12.74 -9.81
CA ILE A 152 9.17 11.96 -10.66
C ILE A 152 7.78 11.92 -10.01
N THR A 153 6.77 12.32 -10.78
CA THR A 153 5.38 12.35 -10.36
C THR A 153 4.68 11.00 -10.57
N LYS A 154 3.51 10.82 -9.95
CA LYS A 154 2.69 9.62 -10.14
C LYS A 154 2.27 9.42 -11.59
N GLU A 155 1.95 10.50 -12.29
CA GLU A 155 1.58 10.47 -13.70
C GLU A 155 2.77 9.99 -14.56
N GLU A 156 3.96 10.55 -14.34
CA GLU A 156 5.18 10.13 -15.02
C GLU A 156 5.51 8.66 -14.75
N ILE A 157 5.38 8.19 -13.49
CA ILE A 157 5.56 6.76 -13.14
C ILE A 157 4.61 5.86 -13.95
N ARG A 158 3.34 6.24 -14.08
CA ARG A 158 2.37 5.47 -14.87
C ARG A 158 2.70 5.46 -16.34
N LEU A 159 3.14 6.60 -16.89
CA LEU A 159 3.59 6.72 -18.27
C LEU A 159 4.78 5.79 -18.54
N PHE A 160 5.85 5.90 -17.75
CA PHE A 160 7.01 5.03 -17.88
C PHE A 160 6.66 3.55 -17.67
N SER A 161 5.82 3.25 -16.68
CA SER A 161 5.37 1.89 -16.43
C SER A 161 4.62 1.31 -17.64
N LYS A 162 3.84 2.11 -18.35
CA LYS A 162 3.15 1.72 -19.57
C LYS A 162 4.11 1.51 -20.75
N GLU A 163 5.08 2.42 -20.93
CA GLU A 163 6.12 2.32 -21.96
C GLU A 163 7.03 1.11 -21.75
N MET A 164 7.20 0.67 -20.50
CA MET A 164 7.99 -0.52 -20.12
C MET A 164 7.13 -1.80 -20.02
N ASP A 165 5.88 -1.78 -20.49
CA ASP A 165 4.93 -2.89 -20.42
C ASP A 165 4.75 -3.48 -19.01
N LEU A 166 4.87 -2.66 -17.97
CA LEU A 166 4.66 -3.12 -16.59
C LEU A 166 3.16 -3.33 -16.33
N PRO A 167 2.74 -4.52 -15.86
CA PRO A 167 1.32 -4.83 -15.67
C PRO A 167 0.65 -3.99 -14.57
N THR A 168 1.43 -3.24 -13.81
CA THR A 168 0.95 -2.39 -12.72
C THR A 168 0.67 -0.95 -13.12
N TRP A 169 0.88 -0.54 -14.39
CA TRP A 169 0.80 0.85 -14.84
C TRP A 169 -0.52 1.56 -14.49
N ASN A 170 -1.63 0.84 -14.48
CA ASN A 170 -2.97 1.37 -14.15
C ASN A 170 -3.51 0.86 -12.79
N LYS A 171 -2.67 0.13 -12.01
CA LYS A 171 -3.09 -0.42 -10.73
C LYS A 171 -3.51 0.70 -9.77
N PRO A 172 -4.68 0.60 -9.10
CA PRO A 172 -5.10 1.58 -8.10
C PRO A 172 -4.18 1.53 -6.87
N SER A 173 -4.13 2.64 -6.13
CA SER A 173 -3.42 2.67 -4.85
C SER A 173 -4.20 1.90 -3.78
N TYR A 174 -3.52 0.98 -3.11
CA TYR A 174 -4.08 0.27 -1.97
C TYR A 174 -3.51 0.83 -0.66
N ALA A 175 -4.38 1.02 0.31
CA ALA A 175 -3.99 1.37 1.66
C ALA A 175 -4.08 0.11 2.54
N CYS A 176 -3.25 0.02 3.59
CA CYS A 176 -3.24 -1.12 4.51
C CYS A 176 -4.61 -1.32 5.20
N LEU A 177 -4.94 -2.55 5.60
CA LEU A 177 -6.21 -2.90 6.26
C LEU A 177 -6.46 -2.09 7.54
N ALA A 178 -5.41 -1.71 8.28
CA ALA A 178 -5.55 -0.86 9.46
C ALA A 178 -6.24 0.49 9.17
N SER A 179 -6.19 0.97 7.92
CA SER A 179 -6.89 2.19 7.53
C SER A 179 -8.42 2.06 7.52
N ARG A 180 -8.96 0.86 7.66
CA ARG A 180 -10.40 0.58 7.75
C ARG A 180 -10.91 0.67 9.17
N ILE A 181 -10.01 0.67 10.15
CA ILE A 181 -10.34 0.76 11.58
C ILE A 181 -10.22 2.21 12.02
N PRO A 182 -11.24 2.78 12.69
CA PRO A 182 -11.22 4.17 13.18
C PRO A 182 -10.04 4.43 14.12
N TYR A 183 -9.46 5.61 14.06
CA TYR A 183 -8.39 6.01 15.00
C TYR A 183 -8.85 5.89 16.45
N GLY A 184 -7.95 5.41 17.32
CA GLY A 184 -8.23 5.15 18.73
C GLY A 184 -8.97 3.81 19.00
N GLU A 185 -9.44 3.15 17.95
CA GLU A 185 -9.95 1.78 18.04
C GLU A 185 -8.79 0.80 17.90
N GLU A 186 -8.62 -0.11 18.84
CA GLU A 186 -7.56 -1.10 18.86
C GLU A 186 -7.51 -1.93 17.58
N ILE A 187 -6.32 -2.04 16.98
CA ILE A 187 -6.07 -2.89 15.81
C ILE A 187 -5.78 -4.32 16.30
N THR A 188 -6.64 -5.27 15.94
CA THR A 188 -6.44 -6.68 16.25
C THR A 188 -6.45 -7.52 14.99
N TYR A 189 -5.84 -8.71 15.06
CA TYR A 189 -5.87 -9.68 13.97
C TYR A 189 -7.30 -10.03 13.54
N GLU A 190 -8.20 -10.19 14.52
CA GLU A 190 -9.61 -10.50 14.28
C GLU A 190 -10.29 -9.41 13.43
N LYS A 191 -10.17 -8.14 13.84
CA LYS A 191 -10.76 -7.01 13.10
C LYS A 191 -10.19 -6.88 11.69
N LEU A 192 -8.88 -7.06 11.52
CA LEU A 192 -8.24 -7.06 10.22
C LEU A 192 -8.74 -8.20 9.35
N SER A 193 -8.90 -9.41 9.91
CA SER A 193 -9.42 -10.58 9.20
C SER A 193 -10.88 -10.40 8.78
N MET A 194 -11.73 -9.81 9.65
CA MET A 194 -13.11 -9.48 9.30
C MET A 194 -13.17 -8.54 8.08
N VAL A 195 -12.37 -7.48 8.13
CA VAL A 195 -12.29 -6.50 7.02
C VAL A 195 -11.76 -7.15 5.75
N GLU A 196 -10.67 -7.94 5.83
CA GLU A 196 -10.08 -8.61 4.68
C GLU A 196 -11.09 -9.54 4.00
N LYS A 197 -11.77 -10.40 4.76
CA LYS A 197 -12.78 -11.32 4.24
C LYS A 197 -13.93 -10.58 3.56
N ALA A 198 -14.46 -9.52 4.19
CA ALA A 198 -15.52 -8.72 3.62
C ALA A 198 -15.07 -7.99 2.33
N GLU A 199 -13.84 -7.43 2.28
CA GLU A 199 -13.29 -6.82 1.07
C GLU A 199 -13.04 -7.86 -0.04
N GLU A 200 -12.60 -9.07 0.31
CA GLU A 200 -12.39 -10.15 -0.66
C GLU A 200 -13.72 -10.62 -1.28
N SER A 201 -14.78 -10.72 -0.48
CA SER A 201 -16.10 -11.08 -0.98
C SER A 201 -16.66 -10.05 -1.96
N LEU A 202 -16.54 -8.75 -1.65
CA LEU A 202 -16.93 -7.68 -2.58
C LEU A 202 -16.14 -7.74 -3.89
N LYS A 203 -14.84 -8.02 -3.81
CA LYS A 203 -14.01 -8.17 -5.00
C LYS A 203 -14.45 -9.35 -5.85
N SER A 204 -14.78 -10.50 -5.24
CA SER A 204 -15.28 -11.68 -5.96
C SER A 204 -16.62 -11.44 -6.68
N LEU A 205 -17.43 -10.49 -6.18
CA LEU A 205 -18.65 -10.02 -6.81
C LEU A 205 -18.42 -8.97 -7.92
N GLY A 206 -17.15 -8.68 -8.25
CA GLY A 206 -16.76 -7.78 -9.33
C GLY A 206 -16.86 -6.30 -8.97
N PHE A 207 -16.78 -5.95 -7.69
CA PHE A 207 -16.62 -4.55 -7.26
C PHE A 207 -15.15 -4.16 -7.26
N ASP A 208 -14.87 -2.91 -7.64
CA ASP A 208 -13.54 -2.31 -7.56
C ASP A 208 -13.59 -0.93 -6.90
N GLY A 209 -12.45 -0.47 -6.33
CA GLY A 209 -12.35 0.86 -5.73
C GLY A 209 -13.28 1.08 -4.53
N PHE A 210 -13.48 0.05 -3.74
CA PHE A 210 -14.32 0.05 -2.54
C PHE A 210 -13.49 -0.02 -1.26
N ARG A 211 -14.17 0.18 -0.12
CA ARG A 211 -13.64 -0.10 1.24
C ARG A 211 -14.74 -0.63 2.14
N VAL A 212 -14.36 -1.54 3.04
CA VAL A 212 -15.21 -1.95 4.15
C VAL A 212 -14.64 -1.39 5.45
N ARG A 213 -15.34 -0.43 6.06
CA ARG A 213 -14.92 0.19 7.32
C ARG A 213 -15.49 -0.57 8.50
N TYR A 214 -14.62 -0.82 9.48
CA TYR A 214 -14.98 -1.45 10.73
C TYR A 214 -15.60 -0.42 11.69
N HIS A 215 -16.78 -0.69 12.20
CA HIS A 215 -17.44 0.08 13.26
C HIS A 215 -18.09 -0.89 14.26
N GLY A 216 -17.28 -1.68 14.96
CA GLY A 216 -17.75 -2.73 15.85
C GLY A 216 -18.52 -3.80 15.10
N ASP A 217 -19.79 -3.98 15.44
CA ASP A 217 -20.67 -4.97 14.79
C ASP A 217 -21.11 -4.56 13.37
N VAL A 218 -20.79 -3.34 12.93
CA VAL A 218 -21.27 -2.76 11.66
C VAL A 218 -20.15 -2.71 10.63
N ALA A 219 -20.39 -3.32 9.46
CA ALA A 219 -19.61 -3.07 8.26
C ALA A 219 -20.20 -1.87 7.52
N ARG A 220 -19.42 -0.78 7.36
CA ARG A 220 -19.79 0.34 6.50
C ARG A 220 -19.05 0.20 5.16
N ILE A 221 -19.82 -0.11 4.12
CA ILE A 221 -19.29 -0.32 2.77
C ILE A 221 -19.27 1.02 2.04
N GLU A 222 -18.11 1.40 1.54
CA GLU A 222 -17.90 2.55 0.66
C GLU A 222 -17.65 2.02 -0.75
N LEU A 223 -18.51 2.34 -1.72
CA LEU A 223 -18.38 1.94 -3.12
C LEU A 223 -18.11 3.17 -3.99
N ARG A 224 -17.58 2.96 -5.19
CA ARG A 224 -17.58 4.02 -6.22
C ARG A 224 -19.02 4.37 -6.58
N LYS A 225 -19.26 5.62 -6.96
CA LYS A 225 -20.61 6.12 -7.28
C LYS A 225 -21.28 5.30 -8.38
N GLU A 226 -20.54 4.91 -9.39
CA GLU A 226 -20.99 4.10 -10.51
C GLU A 226 -21.38 2.66 -10.13
N ASP A 227 -20.90 2.17 -9.01
CA ASP A 227 -21.20 0.81 -8.51
C ASP A 227 -22.35 0.78 -7.49
N MET A 228 -22.80 1.94 -7.01
CA MET A 228 -23.78 2.00 -5.91
C MET A 228 -25.15 1.41 -6.29
N GLU A 229 -25.59 1.58 -7.53
CA GLU A 229 -26.89 1.06 -7.99
C GLU A 229 -26.93 -0.47 -8.00
N ARG A 230 -25.79 -1.12 -8.27
CA ARG A 230 -25.70 -2.58 -8.30
C ARG A 230 -26.06 -3.26 -6.97
N VAL A 231 -25.90 -2.53 -5.85
CA VAL A 231 -26.23 -3.08 -4.52
C VAL A 231 -27.75 -3.29 -4.35
N PHE A 232 -28.58 -2.62 -5.15
CA PHE A 232 -30.04 -2.77 -5.09
C PHE A 232 -30.56 -3.94 -5.92
N GLU A 233 -29.73 -4.57 -6.75
CA GLU A 233 -30.04 -5.84 -7.40
C GLU A 233 -30.18 -6.92 -6.32
N GLU A 234 -31.30 -7.65 -6.32
CA GLU A 234 -31.66 -8.56 -5.22
C GLU A 234 -30.59 -9.64 -4.95
N ASP A 235 -30.09 -10.26 -6.01
CA ASP A 235 -29.08 -11.32 -5.90
C ASP A 235 -27.74 -10.80 -5.41
N ILE A 236 -27.32 -9.63 -5.89
CA ILE A 236 -26.07 -8.98 -5.45
C ILE A 236 -26.19 -8.58 -3.98
N ARG A 237 -27.29 -7.94 -3.61
CA ARG A 237 -27.55 -7.52 -2.22
C ARG A 237 -27.51 -8.70 -1.26
N LYS A 238 -28.19 -9.80 -1.59
CA LYS A 238 -28.18 -11.02 -0.76
C LYS A 238 -26.77 -11.54 -0.55
N LYS A 239 -26.00 -11.70 -1.64
CA LYS A 239 -24.61 -12.18 -1.59
C LYS A 239 -23.71 -11.27 -0.75
N ILE A 240 -23.83 -9.94 -0.88
CA ILE A 240 -23.09 -8.99 -0.06
C ILE A 240 -23.43 -9.19 1.41
N VAL A 241 -24.73 -9.22 1.76
CA VAL A 241 -25.16 -9.35 3.16
C VAL A 241 -24.69 -10.66 3.77
N GLU A 242 -24.84 -11.78 3.07
CA GLU A 242 -24.44 -13.10 3.54
C GLU A 242 -22.91 -13.14 3.77
N SER A 243 -22.12 -12.79 2.76
CA SER A 243 -20.68 -12.90 2.84
C SER A 243 -20.03 -11.93 3.84
N VAL A 244 -20.59 -10.72 4.00
CA VAL A 244 -20.09 -9.76 5.00
C VAL A 244 -20.47 -10.21 6.43
N LYS A 245 -21.62 -10.84 6.62
CA LYS A 245 -21.99 -11.47 7.90
C LYS A 245 -21.11 -12.68 8.21
N GLU A 246 -20.81 -13.52 7.22
CA GLU A 246 -19.85 -14.62 7.36
C GLU A 246 -18.44 -14.15 7.72
N ALA A 247 -18.05 -12.93 7.29
CA ALA A 247 -16.81 -12.31 7.70
C ALA A 247 -16.77 -11.93 9.19
N GLY A 248 -17.93 -11.91 9.89
CA GLY A 248 -18.05 -11.67 11.33
C GLY A 248 -18.86 -10.42 11.72
N PHE A 249 -19.35 -9.64 10.77
CA PHE A 249 -20.18 -8.46 11.05
C PHE A 249 -21.66 -8.85 11.30
N LYS A 250 -22.33 -8.13 12.20
CA LYS A 250 -23.78 -8.32 12.44
C LYS A 250 -24.63 -7.49 11.49
N TYR A 251 -24.17 -6.29 11.18
CA TYR A 251 -24.90 -5.33 10.34
C TYR A 251 -24.05 -4.92 9.13
N VAL A 252 -24.73 -4.79 7.99
CA VAL A 252 -24.13 -4.39 6.72
C VAL A 252 -24.80 -3.11 6.27
N THR A 253 -24.00 -2.06 6.06
CA THR A 253 -24.50 -0.74 5.68
C THR A 253 -23.74 -0.20 4.46
N LEU A 254 -24.42 0.61 3.66
CA LEU A 254 -23.83 1.34 2.55
C LEU A 254 -23.62 2.79 2.96
N ASP A 255 -22.41 3.32 2.73
CA ASP A 255 -22.14 4.75 2.85
C ASP A 255 -22.70 5.48 1.62
N LEU A 256 -23.69 6.34 1.83
CA LEU A 256 -24.36 7.06 0.74
C LEU A 256 -23.47 8.12 0.05
N GLU A 257 -22.39 8.55 0.70
CA GLU A 257 -21.40 9.44 0.07
C GLU A 257 -20.43 8.69 -0.85
N GLY A 258 -20.37 7.36 -0.72
CA GLY A 258 -19.49 6.50 -1.50
C GLY A 258 -18.03 6.56 -1.05
N TYR A 259 -17.14 5.98 -1.87
CA TYR A 259 -15.72 5.93 -1.56
C TYR A 259 -15.05 7.30 -1.71
N ARG A 260 -14.34 7.69 -0.64
CA ARG A 260 -13.50 8.90 -0.60
C ARG A 260 -12.16 8.58 0.05
N THR A 261 -11.09 9.04 -0.58
CA THR A 261 -9.76 8.90 0.00
C THR A 261 -9.70 9.64 1.33
N GLY A 262 -9.26 8.95 2.39
CA GLY A 262 -9.11 9.55 3.71
C GLY A 262 -10.41 9.80 4.48
N SER A 263 -11.51 9.12 4.14
CA SER A 263 -12.82 9.28 4.81
C SER A 263 -12.79 9.10 6.34
N LEU A 264 -11.82 8.35 6.88
CA LEU A 264 -11.59 8.19 8.32
C LEU A 264 -10.51 9.14 8.88
N ASN A 265 -9.86 9.95 8.05
CA ASN A 265 -8.89 10.92 8.57
C ASN A 265 -9.63 12.01 9.36
N PRO A 266 -9.08 12.45 10.50
CA PRO A 266 -9.67 13.55 11.23
C PRO A 266 -9.68 14.79 10.34
N LYS A 267 -10.84 15.45 10.23
CA LYS A 267 -10.95 16.73 9.52
C LYS A 267 -9.97 17.72 10.17
N ARG A 268 -9.10 18.31 9.39
CA ARG A 268 -8.27 19.43 9.87
C ARG A 268 -9.23 20.55 10.25
N ARG A 269 -9.30 20.92 11.53
CA ARG A 269 -10.03 22.12 11.96
C ARG A 269 -9.38 23.30 11.25
N GLY A 270 -10.08 23.94 10.31
CA GLY A 270 -9.67 25.21 9.71
C GLY A 270 -9.28 25.19 8.22
N VAL A 271 -9.52 24.10 7.46
CA VAL A 271 -9.51 24.15 6.00
C VAL A 271 -10.93 23.88 5.53
N GLU A 272 -11.67 24.95 5.27
CA GLU A 272 -12.93 24.88 4.53
C GLU A 272 -12.61 24.39 3.12
N ASP A 273 -13.36 23.39 2.65
CA ASP A 273 -13.33 22.97 1.26
C ASP A 273 -13.77 24.17 0.39
N VAL A 274 -12.82 24.78 -0.34
CA VAL A 274 -13.09 25.76 -1.39
C VAL A 274 -13.00 25.04 -2.72
#